data_d8b377f5d8196a8f7cdd8f75242ea0f9
#
_entry.id   d8b377f5d8196a8f7cdd8f75242ea0f9
#
_cell.length_a   1.000
_cell.length_b   1.000
_cell.length_c   1.000
_cell.angle_alpha   90.00
_cell.angle_beta   90.00
_cell.angle_gamma   90.00
#
_symmetry.space_group_name_H-M   'P 1'
#
loop_
_entity.id
_entity.type
_entity.pdbx_description
1 polymer ?
#
loop_
_entity_poly.entity_id
_entity_poly.type
_entity_poly.pdbx_seq_one_letter_code
_entity_poly.pdbx_strand_id
1 'polypeptide(L)'
;MRINVHAGHNPAGKVACGAVGLIQESVEDRRVKDEVINQLRQLGHTVYDCTVDNGTGQKDVLQKIVQKCKMHEVDLDVSIHFNSGANDKSGNGKTTGVEVLVYSASSKAKG
;
A
#
# COMPACT_ATOMS: atom_id res chain seq x y z
N MET A 1 3.84 11.02 15.59
CA MET A 1 2.91 9.86 15.46
C MET A 1 3.68 8.56 15.27
N ARG A 2 3.07 7.46 15.63
CA ARG A 2 3.53 6.11 15.28
C ARG A 2 2.67 5.59 14.13
N ILE A 3 3.30 5.18 13.05
CA ILE A 3 2.61 4.90 11.78
C ILE A 3 3.12 3.58 11.20
N ASN A 4 2.20 2.66 10.87
CA ASN A 4 2.49 1.53 10.00
C ASN A 4 2.29 1.94 8.55
N VAL A 5 3.23 1.59 7.67
CA VAL A 5 3.13 1.81 6.23
C VAL A 5 3.45 0.51 5.52
N HIS A 6 2.66 0.16 4.50
CA HIS A 6 2.96 -0.98 3.66
C HIS A 6 2.57 -0.72 2.21
N ALA A 7 3.33 -1.31 1.30
CA ALA A 7 2.93 -1.49 -0.09
C ALA A 7 1.98 -2.69 -0.18
N GLY A 8 0.99 -2.61 -1.06
CA GLY A 8 0.07 -3.73 -1.32
C GLY A 8 0.74 -4.87 -2.07
N HIS A 9 0.13 -6.04 -2.02
CA HIS A 9 0.50 -7.22 -2.81
C HIS A 9 1.92 -7.77 -2.56
N ASN A 10 2.25 -8.88 -3.23
CA ASN A 10 3.61 -9.42 -3.31
C ASN A 10 4.46 -8.63 -4.33
N PRO A 11 5.79 -8.79 -4.30
CA PRO A 11 6.66 -8.20 -5.30
C PRO A 11 6.37 -8.68 -6.73
N ALA A 12 6.82 -7.91 -7.69
CA ALA A 12 6.73 -8.24 -9.11
C ALA A 12 7.29 -9.64 -9.40
N GLY A 13 6.62 -10.37 -10.29
CA GLY A 13 7.00 -11.72 -10.69
C GLY A 13 6.56 -12.81 -9.72
N LYS A 14 5.94 -12.48 -8.60
CA LYS A 14 5.37 -13.46 -7.65
C LYS A 14 3.85 -13.53 -7.76
N VAL A 15 3.27 -14.60 -7.22
CA VAL A 15 1.81 -14.74 -7.11
C VAL A 15 1.24 -13.57 -6.30
N ALA A 16 0.03 -13.12 -6.65
CA ALA A 16 -0.64 -11.99 -6.01
C ALA A 16 0.18 -10.68 -6.03
N CYS A 17 0.83 -10.40 -7.15
CA CYS A 17 1.65 -9.19 -7.32
C CYS A 17 0.86 -7.93 -7.71
N GLY A 18 -0.46 -7.98 -7.68
CA GLY A 18 -1.31 -6.84 -7.99
C GLY A 18 -1.51 -6.60 -9.49
N ALA A 19 -1.98 -5.41 -9.84
CA ALA A 19 -2.29 -5.05 -11.22
C ALA A 19 -1.02 -4.90 -12.07
N VAL A 20 -1.08 -5.38 -13.30
CA VAL A 20 -0.02 -5.27 -14.30
C VAL A 20 -0.59 -4.64 -15.57
N GLY A 21 0.05 -3.59 -16.05
CA GLY A 21 -0.33 -2.88 -17.27
C GLY A 21 0.87 -2.06 -17.75
N LEU A 22 0.67 -0.78 -18.11
CA LEU A 22 1.76 0.16 -18.37
C LEU A 22 2.65 0.35 -17.14
N ILE A 23 2.02 0.30 -15.96
CA ILE A 23 2.69 0.35 -14.65
C ILE A 23 2.47 -0.99 -13.97
N GLN A 24 3.52 -1.51 -13.35
CA GLN A 24 3.41 -2.68 -12.49
C GLN A 24 3.22 -2.21 -11.05
N GLU A 25 2.00 -2.43 -10.52
CA GLU A 25 1.58 -1.91 -9.22
C GLU A 25 2.59 -2.21 -8.11
N SER A 26 3.00 -3.46 -7.99
CA SER A 26 3.89 -3.89 -6.90
C SER A 26 5.30 -3.29 -6.95
N VAL A 27 5.73 -2.78 -8.10
CA VAL A 27 6.99 -2.04 -8.23
C VAL A 27 6.80 -0.59 -7.80
N GLU A 28 5.78 0.06 -8.33
CA GLU A 28 5.55 1.48 -8.10
C GLU A 28 5.05 1.77 -6.68
N ASP A 29 4.20 0.91 -6.12
CA ASP A 29 3.73 1.07 -4.74
C ASP A 29 4.90 0.95 -3.74
N ARG A 30 5.88 0.10 -4.00
CA ARG A 30 7.07 -0.03 -3.16
C ARG A 30 7.98 1.19 -3.25
N ARG A 31 8.12 1.78 -4.42
CA ARG A 31 8.88 3.04 -4.59
C ARG A 31 8.23 4.18 -3.80
N VAL A 32 6.92 4.35 -3.94
CA VAL A 32 6.17 5.37 -3.20
C VAL A 32 6.23 5.09 -1.70
N LYS A 33 6.05 3.84 -1.29
CA LYS A 33 6.14 3.43 0.11
C LYS A 33 7.48 3.79 0.73
N ASP A 34 8.58 3.50 0.06
CA ASP A 34 9.92 3.82 0.56
C ASP A 34 10.11 5.32 0.76
N GLU A 35 9.65 6.13 -0.18
CA GLU A 35 9.74 7.59 -0.09
C GLU A 35 8.83 8.14 1.02
N VAL A 36 7.61 7.63 1.15
CA VAL A 36 6.69 8.02 2.23
C VAL A 36 7.30 7.73 3.60
N ILE A 37 7.85 6.54 3.79
CA ILE A 37 8.53 6.17 5.04
C ILE A 37 9.69 7.11 5.33
N ASN A 38 10.52 7.39 4.33
CA ASN A 38 11.67 8.27 4.48
C ASN A 38 11.25 9.68 4.90
N GLN A 39 10.28 10.27 4.21
CA GLN A 39 9.80 11.61 4.51
C GLN A 39 9.12 11.69 5.88
N LEU A 40 8.31 10.70 6.25
CA LEU A 40 7.67 10.68 7.56
C LEU A 40 8.70 10.57 8.70
N ARG A 41 9.75 9.77 8.52
CA ARG A 41 10.84 9.69 9.49
C ARG A 41 11.60 10.99 9.62
N GLN A 42 11.84 11.70 8.51
CA GLN A 42 12.47 13.02 8.54
C GLN A 42 11.62 14.06 9.27
N LEU A 43 10.30 13.93 9.24
CA LEU A 43 9.38 14.78 10.00
C LEU A 43 9.29 14.40 11.49
N GLY A 44 10.02 13.39 11.94
CA GLY A 44 10.08 12.99 13.35
C GLY A 44 9.07 11.92 13.75
N HIS A 45 8.36 11.31 12.81
CA HIS A 45 7.44 10.20 13.11
C HIS A 45 8.18 8.87 13.25
N THR A 46 7.64 7.98 14.09
CA THR A 46 8.08 6.60 14.18
C THR A 46 7.31 5.78 13.16
N VAL A 47 8.01 5.18 12.19
CA VAL A 47 7.37 4.49 11.07
C VAL A 47 7.87 3.05 10.98
N TYR A 48 6.92 2.11 10.90
CA TYR A 48 7.18 0.69 10.72
C TYR A 48 6.78 0.26 9.31
N ASP A 49 7.69 -0.41 8.60
CA ASP A 49 7.42 -0.98 7.28
C ASP A 49 6.78 -2.37 7.45
N CYS A 50 5.49 -2.46 7.12
CA CYS A 50 4.71 -3.69 7.23
C CYS A 50 4.52 -4.39 5.88
N THR A 51 5.32 -4.08 4.88
CA THR A 51 5.28 -4.69 3.55
C THR A 51 5.60 -6.18 3.62
N VAL A 52 4.90 -6.98 2.84
CA VAL A 52 5.07 -8.43 2.74
C VAL A 52 5.57 -8.81 1.35
N ASP A 53 6.65 -9.62 1.30
CA ASP A 53 7.31 -10.02 0.05
C ASP A 53 7.26 -11.54 -0.18
N ASN A 54 6.61 -12.31 0.70
CA ASN A 54 6.67 -13.77 0.70
C ASN A 54 5.32 -14.45 0.85
N GLY A 55 4.23 -13.80 0.47
CA GLY A 55 2.91 -14.42 0.50
C GLY A 55 2.74 -15.51 -0.55
N THR A 56 1.93 -16.52 -0.25
CA THR A 56 1.62 -17.65 -1.15
C THR A 56 0.38 -17.39 -2.01
N GLY A 57 -0.33 -16.30 -1.78
CA GLY A 57 -1.51 -15.86 -2.52
C GLY A 57 -2.08 -14.61 -1.89
N GLN A 58 -3.16 -14.07 -2.48
CA GLN A 58 -3.78 -12.81 -2.02
C GLN A 58 -4.17 -12.85 -0.53
N LYS A 59 -4.84 -13.93 -0.10
CA LYS A 59 -5.29 -14.07 1.27
C LYS A 59 -4.10 -14.15 2.24
N ASP A 60 -3.06 -14.89 1.88
CA ASP A 60 -1.87 -15.03 2.71
C ASP A 60 -1.11 -13.71 2.85
N VAL A 61 -0.97 -12.94 1.75
CA VAL A 61 -0.38 -11.60 1.76
C VAL A 61 -1.13 -10.69 2.73
N LEU A 62 -2.47 -10.66 2.64
CA LEU A 62 -3.30 -9.83 3.51
C LEU A 62 -3.18 -10.22 4.98
N GLN A 63 -3.18 -11.51 5.27
CA GLN A 63 -3.01 -12.01 6.65
C GLN A 63 -1.65 -11.65 7.22
N LYS A 64 -0.59 -11.78 6.44
CA LYS A 64 0.77 -11.42 6.86
C LYS A 64 0.95 -9.93 7.09
N ILE A 65 0.34 -9.09 6.24
CA ILE A 65 0.33 -7.63 6.44
C ILE A 65 -0.37 -7.29 7.76
N VAL A 66 -1.55 -7.86 8.01
CA VAL A 66 -2.30 -7.64 9.25
C VAL A 66 -1.48 -8.07 10.47
N GLN A 67 -0.80 -9.20 10.41
CA GLN A 67 0.07 -9.66 11.48
C GLN A 67 1.21 -8.68 11.76
N LYS A 68 1.87 -8.18 10.72
CA LYS A 68 2.93 -7.16 10.88
C LYS A 68 2.39 -5.85 11.47
N CYS A 69 1.24 -5.39 10.99
CA CYS A 69 0.60 -4.18 11.51
C CYS A 69 0.24 -4.30 13.00
N LYS A 70 -0.15 -5.50 13.44
CA LYS A 70 -0.50 -5.75 14.84
C LYS A 70 0.69 -5.86 15.80
N MET A 71 1.91 -5.96 15.29
CA MET A 71 3.11 -6.06 16.13
C MET A 71 3.41 -4.79 16.91
N HIS A 72 2.88 -3.65 16.46
CA HIS A 72 3.11 -2.35 17.07
C HIS A 72 1.78 -1.63 17.30
N GLU A 73 1.67 -0.96 18.44
CA GLU A 73 0.58 -0.04 18.69
C GLU A 73 0.88 1.27 17.97
N VAL A 74 0.01 1.67 17.04
CA VAL A 74 0.21 2.83 16.19
C VAL A 74 -1.02 3.73 16.15
N ASP A 75 -0.82 4.97 15.71
CA ASP A 75 -1.90 5.95 15.54
C ASP A 75 -2.58 5.81 14.18
N LEU A 76 -1.87 5.30 13.17
CA LEU A 76 -2.35 5.22 11.79
C LEU A 76 -1.70 4.05 11.06
N ASP A 77 -2.50 3.35 10.26
CA ASP A 77 -2.05 2.36 9.28
C ASP A 77 -2.29 2.92 7.87
N VAL A 78 -1.25 2.89 7.02
CA VAL A 78 -1.31 3.39 5.64
C VAL A 78 -0.97 2.27 4.68
N SER A 79 -1.87 2.03 3.73
CA SER A 79 -1.68 1.08 2.63
C SER A 79 -1.54 1.84 1.32
N ILE A 80 -0.53 1.50 0.53
CA ILE A 80 -0.24 2.16 -0.74
C ILE A 80 -0.48 1.18 -1.88
N HIS A 81 -1.35 1.59 -2.81
CA HIS A 81 -1.74 0.84 -3.99
C HIS A 81 -1.75 1.73 -5.22
N PHE A 82 -1.64 1.11 -6.38
CA PHE A 82 -1.91 1.74 -7.67
C PHE A 82 -3.11 1.04 -8.30
N ASN A 83 -4.19 1.76 -8.51
CA ASN A 83 -5.40 1.22 -9.09
C ASN A 83 -5.27 1.13 -10.62
N SER A 84 -5.97 0.16 -11.22
CA SER A 84 -6.20 0.11 -12.65
C SER A 84 -7.69 0.18 -12.94
N GLY A 85 -8.05 0.88 -14.01
CA GLY A 85 -9.42 0.89 -14.50
C GLY A 85 -9.77 -0.45 -15.17
N ALA A 86 -11.05 -0.80 -15.21
CA ALA A 86 -11.51 -1.98 -15.92
C ALA A 86 -11.16 -1.86 -17.41
N ASN A 87 -10.51 -2.90 -17.97
CA ASN A 87 -10.09 -2.95 -19.39
C ASN A 87 -9.16 -1.81 -19.82
N ASP A 88 -8.41 -1.24 -18.90
CA ASP A 88 -7.55 -0.08 -19.16
C ASP A 88 -6.06 -0.39 -19.04
N LYS A 89 -5.62 -1.54 -19.56
CA LYS A 89 -4.23 -2.00 -19.45
C LYS A 89 -3.21 -1.09 -20.14
N SER A 90 -3.62 -0.38 -21.19
CA SER A 90 -2.76 0.53 -21.95
C SER A 90 -2.96 2.00 -21.59
N GLY A 91 -3.87 2.29 -20.68
CA GLY A 91 -4.23 3.65 -20.29
C GLY A 91 -5.14 4.33 -21.33
N ASN A 92 -6.23 4.92 -20.86
CA ASN A 92 -7.17 5.65 -21.73
C ASN A 92 -7.11 7.16 -21.54
N GLY A 93 -6.29 7.66 -20.60
CA GLY A 93 -6.18 9.06 -20.26
C GLY A 93 -7.41 9.65 -19.56
N LYS A 94 -8.41 8.83 -19.22
CA LYS A 94 -9.67 9.27 -18.61
C LYS A 94 -9.75 8.97 -17.12
N THR A 95 -9.21 7.82 -16.72
CA THR A 95 -9.20 7.38 -15.32
C THR A 95 -7.89 7.82 -14.69
N THR A 96 -7.90 8.97 -14.03
CA THR A 96 -6.70 9.58 -13.45
C THR A 96 -6.98 10.08 -12.05
N GLY A 97 -5.92 10.38 -11.31
CA GLY A 97 -5.99 11.02 -10.01
C GLY A 97 -5.59 10.11 -8.86
N VAL A 98 -5.71 10.65 -7.67
CA VAL A 98 -5.41 9.97 -6.41
C VAL A 98 -6.69 9.87 -5.59
N GLU A 99 -6.93 8.71 -5.02
CA GLU A 99 -8.03 8.52 -4.06
C GLU A 99 -7.50 8.06 -2.72
N VAL A 100 -8.18 8.47 -1.66
CA VAL A 100 -7.91 8.02 -0.30
C VAL A 100 -9.14 7.29 0.21
N LEU A 101 -8.96 6.03 0.57
CA LEU A 101 -10.02 5.20 1.12
C LEU A 101 -9.89 5.13 2.64
N VAL A 102 -10.99 5.34 3.34
CA VAL A 102 -11.09 5.20 4.80
C VAL A 102 -12.21 4.24 5.13
N TYR A 103 -12.14 3.61 6.30
CA TYR A 103 -13.14 2.61 6.72
C TYR A 103 -14.56 3.17 6.75
N SER A 104 -14.73 4.39 7.22
CA SER A 104 -16.03 5.06 7.27
C SER A 104 -15.88 6.57 7.30
N ALA A 105 -16.98 7.30 7.07
CA ALA A 105 -17.01 8.77 7.14
C ALA A 105 -16.59 9.32 8.52
N SER A 106 -16.73 8.51 9.58
CA SER A 106 -16.35 8.86 10.95
C SER A 106 -14.93 8.42 11.32
N SER A 107 -14.18 7.83 10.38
CA SER A 107 -12.79 7.41 10.61
C SER A 107 -11.90 8.60 10.96
N LYS A 108 -11.07 8.46 11.98
CA LYS A 108 -10.06 9.46 12.34
C LYS A 108 -9.05 9.69 11.22
N ALA A 109 -8.82 8.70 10.37
CA ALA A 109 -7.93 8.82 9.23
C ALA A 109 -8.44 9.76 8.13
N LYS A 110 -9.73 10.11 8.13
CA LYS A 110 -10.33 11.05 7.17
C LYS A 110 -9.86 12.48 7.39
N GLY A 111 -9.65 12.83 8.61
CA GLY A 111 -9.27 14.18 8.99
C GLY A 111 -7.82 14.45 8.90
#